data_72b46a903f67a1a921f76313ca264efa
#
_entry.id   72b46a903f67a1a921f76313ca264efa
#
_cell.length_a   1.000
_cell.length_b   1.000
_cell.length_c   1.000
_cell.angle_alpha   90.00
_cell.angle_beta   90.00
_cell.angle_gamma   90.00
#
_symmetry.space_group_name_H-M   'P 1'
#
loop_
_entity.id
_entity.type
_entity.pdbx_description
1 polymer ?
#
loop_
_entity_poly.entity_id
_entity_poly.type
_entity_poly.pdbx_seq_one_letter_code
_entity_poly.pdbx_strand_id
1 'polypeptide(L)'
;QMTWPGAPTIYYGDEAGVCGWTDPDNRRTYPWGHEDKELIAFHRDIIAVHKSSPALMHGSYKMLVAEHNLICYGRFCEDDVVIVVINNGDDERRVNIPAWQTGLTSHDDVEQVLVTYDGGYSTERLGYSVPGGYLDLGLRRTSAVILRKIQY
;
A
#
# COMPACT_ATOMS: atom_id res chain seq x y z
N GLN A 1 -3.37 5.34 -3.56
CA GLN A 1 -2.82 6.47 -4.30
C GLN A 1 -1.29 6.42 -4.35
N MET A 2 -0.58 6.35 -3.22
CA MET A 2 0.90 6.34 -3.14
C MET A 2 1.57 5.11 -3.77
N THR A 3 0.82 4.04 -4.02
CA THR A 3 1.35 2.80 -4.63
C THR A 3 0.82 2.56 -6.05
N TRP A 4 -0.13 3.39 -6.50
CA TRP A 4 -0.71 3.29 -7.85
C TRP A 4 0.22 3.90 -8.92
N PRO A 5 0.14 3.47 -10.20
CA PRO A 5 0.90 4.09 -11.28
C PRO A 5 0.56 5.58 -11.46
N GLY A 6 1.58 6.37 -11.76
CA GLY A 6 1.49 7.81 -11.97
C GLY A 6 2.01 8.63 -10.80
N ALA A 7 1.99 9.94 -10.93
CA ALA A 7 2.43 10.85 -9.89
C ALA A 7 1.36 10.98 -8.79
N PRO A 8 1.68 10.66 -7.54
CA PRO A 8 0.73 10.84 -6.44
C PRO A 8 0.41 12.33 -6.24
N THR A 9 -0.86 12.64 -6.03
CA THR A 9 -1.32 14.01 -5.74
C THR A 9 -2.09 14.02 -4.44
N ILE A 10 -1.73 14.89 -3.51
CA ILE A 10 -2.48 15.14 -2.28
C ILE A 10 -3.17 16.50 -2.46
N TYR A 11 -4.49 16.53 -2.35
CA TYR A 11 -5.21 17.78 -2.24
C TYR A 11 -4.94 18.37 -0.86
N TYR A 12 -4.68 19.67 -0.77
CA TYR A 12 -4.27 20.29 0.49
C TYR A 12 -5.30 20.03 1.60
N GLY A 13 -4.80 19.61 2.75
CA GLY A 13 -5.62 19.32 3.92
C GLY A 13 -6.09 17.87 4.02
N ASP A 14 -6.02 17.04 2.96
CA ASP A 14 -6.30 15.61 3.04
C ASP A 14 -5.43 14.95 4.11
N GLU A 15 -4.13 15.33 4.14
CA GLU A 15 -3.17 14.85 5.11
C GLU A 15 -3.46 15.28 6.55
N ALA A 16 -4.25 16.33 6.73
CA ALA A 16 -4.60 16.91 8.02
C ALA A 16 -6.04 16.59 8.45
N GLY A 17 -6.77 15.77 7.68
CA GLY A 17 -8.13 15.36 7.98
C GLY A 17 -9.19 16.40 7.65
N VAL A 18 -8.93 17.34 6.74
CA VAL A 18 -9.93 18.29 6.27
C VAL A 18 -10.98 17.57 5.45
N CYS A 19 -12.23 17.66 5.88
CA CYS A 19 -13.37 17.13 5.17
C CYS A 19 -14.13 18.25 4.46
N GLY A 20 -14.70 17.94 3.30
CA GLY A 20 -15.57 18.85 2.56
C GLY A 20 -16.54 18.06 1.69
N TRP A 21 -17.47 18.77 1.06
CA TRP A 21 -18.43 18.21 0.13
C TRP A 21 -18.22 18.79 -1.27
N THR A 22 -19.27 19.20 -1.94
CA THR A 22 -19.17 19.87 -3.24
C THR A 22 -18.71 21.32 -3.07
N ASP A 23 -18.28 21.94 -4.18
CA ASP A 23 -17.86 23.34 -4.25
C ASP A 23 -18.96 24.29 -3.71
N PRO A 24 -18.65 25.24 -2.84
CA PRO A 24 -17.32 25.69 -2.38
C PRO A 24 -16.82 25.02 -1.08
N ASP A 25 -17.55 24.09 -0.49
CA ASP A 25 -17.26 23.50 0.81
C ASP A 25 -15.95 22.67 0.82
N ASN A 26 -15.54 22.17 -0.33
CA ASN A 26 -14.24 21.49 -0.52
C ASN A 26 -13.02 22.43 -0.45
N ARG A 27 -13.21 23.76 -0.34
CA ARG A 27 -12.14 24.76 -0.25
C ARG A 27 -12.04 25.38 1.14
N ARG A 28 -12.18 24.57 2.16
CA ARG A 28 -12.01 25.00 3.55
C ARG A 28 -10.56 25.42 3.81
N THR A 29 -10.36 26.28 4.80
CA THR A 29 -9.01 26.66 5.24
C THR A 29 -8.30 25.49 5.88
N TYR A 30 -6.96 25.48 5.78
CA TYR A 30 -6.15 24.49 6.48
C TYR A 30 -6.33 24.61 8.00
N PRO A 31 -6.48 23.51 8.75
CA PRO A 31 -6.86 23.52 10.17
C PRO A 31 -5.65 23.77 11.09
N TRP A 32 -4.96 24.90 10.93
CA TRP A 32 -3.79 25.26 11.70
C TRP A 32 -4.01 25.11 13.21
N GLY A 33 -3.17 24.28 13.86
CA GLY A 33 -3.25 23.98 15.29
C GLY A 33 -4.30 22.94 15.68
N HIS A 34 -5.07 22.42 14.69
CA HIS A 34 -6.12 21.40 14.88
C HIS A 34 -5.98 20.24 13.87
N GLU A 35 -4.76 20.06 13.36
CA GLU A 35 -4.46 19.00 12.39
C GLU A 35 -4.62 17.61 13.01
N ASP A 36 -5.10 16.66 12.24
CA ASP A 36 -5.00 15.23 12.57
C ASP A 36 -3.54 14.78 12.45
N LYS A 37 -2.86 14.72 13.58
CA LYS A 37 -1.42 14.39 13.63
C LYS A 37 -1.13 12.93 13.31
N GLU A 38 -2.06 12.02 13.58
CA GLU A 38 -1.91 10.60 13.24
C GLU A 38 -2.01 10.41 11.73
N LEU A 39 -2.95 11.09 11.09
CA LEU A 39 -3.09 11.07 9.65
C LEU A 39 -1.90 11.71 8.94
N ILE A 40 -1.33 12.80 9.50
CA ILE A 40 -0.09 13.40 9.00
C ILE A 40 1.08 12.40 9.11
N ALA A 41 1.19 11.69 10.23
CA ALA A 41 2.24 10.68 10.41
C ALA A 41 2.08 9.55 9.37
N PHE A 42 0.88 9.03 9.18
CA PHE A 42 0.58 8.04 8.15
C PHE A 42 0.99 8.53 6.74
N HIS A 43 0.65 9.76 6.38
CA HIS A 43 1.03 10.33 5.08
C HIS A 43 2.54 10.42 4.91
N ARG A 44 3.28 10.82 5.97
CA ARG A 44 4.75 10.84 5.94
C ARG A 44 5.34 9.46 5.69
N ASP A 45 4.85 8.46 6.39
CA ASP A 45 5.35 7.09 6.28
C ASP A 45 5.05 6.47 4.92
N ILE A 46 3.82 6.60 4.41
CA ILE A 46 3.48 6.06 3.09
C ILE A 46 4.18 6.81 1.95
N ILE A 47 4.43 8.11 2.08
CA ILE A 47 5.26 8.89 1.15
C ILE A 47 6.71 8.41 1.20
N ALA A 48 7.23 8.11 2.39
CA ALA A 48 8.58 7.56 2.53
C ALA A 48 8.69 6.18 1.85
N VAL A 49 7.69 5.31 2.00
CA VAL A 49 7.61 4.04 1.27
C VAL A 49 7.65 4.29 -0.24
N HIS A 50 6.81 5.20 -0.77
CA HIS A 50 6.81 5.54 -2.20
C HIS A 50 8.19 6.02 -2.68
N LYS A 51 8.78 6.99 -1.98
CA LYS A 51 10.06 7.61 -2.37
C LYS A 51 11.26 6.66 -2.25
N SER A 52 11.18 5.64 -1.40
CA SER A 52 12.25 4.66 -1.23
C SER A 52 12.22 3.54 -2.28
N SER A 53 11.17 3.43 -3.09
CA SER A 53 10.96 2.32 -4.02
C SER A 53 11.00 2.77 -5.47
N PRO A 54 12.04 2.41 -6.23
CA PRO A 54 12.06 2.59 -7.69
C PRO A 54 10.87 1.97 -8.39
N ALA A 55 10.41 0.79 -7.93
CA ALA A 55 9.24 0.13 -8.46
C ALA A 55 7.96 0.98 -8.33
N LEU A 56 7.77 1.70 -7.21
CA LEU A 56 6.63 2.59 -7.03
C LEU A 56 6.74 3.87 -7.85
N MET A 57 7.96 4.41 -8.01
CA MET A 57 8.18 5.67 -8.74
C MET A 57 8.01 5.51 -10.26
N HIS A 58 8.59 4.46 -10.85
CA HIS A 58 8.63 4.29 -12.31
C HIS A 58 8.49 2.85 -12.80
N GLY A 59 8.22 1.90 -11.91
CA GLY A 59 8.09 0.49 -12.26
C GLY A 59 6.82 0.16 -13.03
N SER A 60 6.83 -1.01 -13.65
CA SER A 60 5.68 -1.61 -14.31
C SER A 60 4.57 -1.96 -13.33
N TYR A 61 3.37 -2.18 -13.85
CA TYR A 61 2.18 -2.55 -13.09
C TYR A 61 1.61 -3.87 -13.59
N LYS A 62 1.18 -4.72 -12.68
CA LYS A 62 0.46 -5.96 -12.99
C LYS A 62 -0.61 -6.22 -11.95
N MET A 63 -1.86 -6.40 -12.38
CA MET A 63 -2.92 -6.95 -11.52
C MET A 63 -2.63 -8.44 -11.30
N LEU A 64 -2.55 -8.87 -10.04
CA LEU A 64 -2.25 -10.24 -9.64
C LEU A 64 -3.51 -11.00 -9.21
N VAL A 65 -4.39 -10.35 -8.44
CA VAL A 65 -5.68 -10.88 -8.00
C VAL A 65 -6.72 -9.78 -8.06
N ALA A 66 -7.90 -10.10 -8.58
CA ALA A 66 -9.05 -9.21 -8.61
C ALA A 66 -10.31 -10.02 -8.28
N GLU A 67 -10.81 -9.85 -7.06
CA GLU A 67 -12.02 -10.48 -6.55
C GLU A 67 -12.96 -9.42 -5.96
N HIS A 68 -14.15 -9.84 -5.57
CA HIS A 68 -15.07 -8.94 -4.86
C HIS A 68 -14.43 -8.43 -3.56
N ASN A 69 -14.33 -7.11 -3.43
CA ASN A 69 -13.71 -6.41 -2.28
C ASN A 69 -12.22 -6.76 -2.01
N LEU A 70 -11.53 -7.47 -2.92
CA LEU A 70 -10.12 -7.79 -2.76
C LEU A 70 -9.37 -7.55 -4.06
N ILE A 71 -8.35 -6.71 -4.00
CA ILE A 71 -7.42 -6.51 -5.12
C ILE A 71 -5.98 -6.71 -4.65
N CYS A 72 -5.19 -7.31 -5.53
CA CYS A 72 -3.75 -7.41 -5.34
C CYS A 72 -3.06 -7.03 -6.65
N TYR A 73 -2.05 -6.19 -6.57
CA TYR A 73 -1.23 -5.82 -7.71
C TYR A 73 0.24 -5.71 -7.34
N GLY A 74 1.07 -5.90 -8.34
CA GLY A 74 2.51 -5.71 -8.26
C GLY A 74 2.97 -4.46 -8.98
N ARG A 75 3.95 -3.79 -8.39
CA ARG A 75 4.79 -2.76 -9.01
C ARG A 75 6.20 -3.31 -9.05
N PHE A 76 6.87 -3.27 -10.18
CA PHE A 76 8.18 -3.91 -10.30
C PHE A 76 9.05 -3.25 -11.37
N CYS A 77 10.34 -3.25 -11.14
CA CYS A 77 11.41 -2.93 -12.05
C CYS A 77 12.54 -3.94 -11.87
N GLU A 78 13.70 -3.73 -12.51
CA GLU A 78 14.82 -4.67 -12.50
C GLU A 78 15.26 -5.05 -11.06
N ASP A 79 15.38 -4.07 -10.18
CA ASP A 79 15.97 -4.23 -8.84
C ASP A 79 14.95 -4.13 -7.68
N ASP A 80 13.68 -3.89 -7.95
CA ASP A 80 12.69 -3.68 -6.88
C ASP A 80 11.32 -4.24 -7.24
N VAL A 81 10.68 -4.88 -6.27
CA VAL A 81 9.32 -5.42 -6.40
C VAL A 81 8.52 -5.02 -5.16
N VAL A 82 7.34 -4.47 -5.41
CA VAL A 82 6.35 -4.16 -4.38
C VAL A 82 5.04 -4.86 -4.73
N ILE A 83 4.48 -5.57 -3.76
CA ILE A 83 3.14 -6.18 -3.85
C ILE A 83 2.21 -5.42 -2.90
N VAL A 84 1.09 -4.98 -3.43
CA VAL A 84 0.06 -4.28 -2.66
C VAL A 84 -1.21 -5.12 -2.65
N VAL A 85 -1.74 -5.38 -1.46
CA VAL A 85 -2.96 -6.14 -1.29
C VAL A 85 -3.95 -5.29 -0.49
N ILE A 86 -5.18 -5.18 -0.99
CA ILE A 86 -6.25 -4.40 -0.36
C ILE A 86 -7.47 -5.29 -0.19
N ASN A 87 -7.89 -5.47 1.04
CA ASN A 87 -9.17 -6.06 1.41
C ASN A 87 -10.12 -4.95 1.86
N ASN A 88 -11.09 -4.61 1.03
CA ASN A 88 -12.14 -3.62 1.33
C ASN A 88 -13.44 -4.29 1.81
N GLY A 89 -13.35 -5.53 2.24
CA GLY A 89 -14.47 -6.31 2.79
C GLY A 89 -14.50 -6.27 4.32
N ASP A 90 -15.65 -6.65 4.87
CA ASP A 90 -15.89 -6.70 6.32
C ASP A 90 -15.39 -8.01 6.97
N ASP A 91 -14.91 -8.95 6.17
CA ASP A 91 -14.40 -10.24 6.61
C ASP A 91 -12.88 -10.35 6.48
N GLU A 92 -12.28 -11.18 7.32
CA GLU A 92 -10.89 -11.62 7.13
C GLU A 92 -10.78 -12.48 5.86
N ARG A 93 -9.70 -12.32 5.12
CA ARG A 93 -9.46 -13.03 3.88
C ARG A 93 -8.09 -13.70 3.90
N ARG A 94 -7.98 -14.80 3.20
CA ARG A 94 -6.70 -15.41 2.87
C ARG A 94 -6.56 -15.48 1.36
N VAL A 95 -5.43 -15.07 0.84
CA VAL A 95 -5.18 -14.97 -0.60
C VAL A 95 -3.86 -15.63 -0.94
N ASN A 96 -3.86 -16.43 -2.00
CA ASN A 96 -2.66 -17.00 -2.61
C ASN A 96 -2.31 -16.15 -3.84
N ILE A 97 -1.24 -15.38 -3.74
CA ILE A 97 -0.85 -14.37 -4.71
C ILE A 97 0.18 -14.96 -5.68
N PRO A 98 -0.02 -14.93 -7.01
CA PRO A 98 0.95 -15.38 -7.99
C PRO A 98 2.08 -14.34 -8.16
N ALA A 99 2.93 -14.23 -7.14
CA ALA A 99 3.99 -13.23 -7.04
C ALA A 99 5.07 -13.40 -8.13
N TRP A 100 5.22 -14.61 -8.69
CA TRP A 100 6.09 -14.90 -9.83
C TRP A 100 5.82 -14.00 -11.05
N GLN A 101 4.61 -13.49 -11.20
CA GLN A 101 4.26 -12.58 -12.30
C GLN A 101 4.96 -11.21 -12.20
N THR A 102 5.57 -10.91 -11.06
CA THR A 102 6.39 -9.70 -10.85
C THR A 102 7.89 -9.98 -10.94
N GLY A 103 8.29 -11.20 -11.29
CA GLY A 103 9.67 -11.64 -11.33
C GLY A 103 10.20 -12.25 -10.02
N LEU A 104 9.37 -12.34 -8.96
CA LEU A 104 9.75 -13.02 -7.73
C LEU A 104 9.83 -14.53 -7.95
N THR A 105 10.85 -15.16 -7.36
CA THR A 105 11.13 -16.60 -7.42
C THR A 105 11.00 -17.24 -6.06
N SER A 106 11.18 -18.56 -5.98
CA SER A 106 11.21 -19.30 -4.70
C SER A 106 12.44 -19.00 -3.82
N HIS A 107 13.38 -18.24 -4.33
CA HIS A 107 14.59 -17.82 -3.60
C HIS A 107 14.48 -16.39 -3.05
N ASP A 108 13.40 -15.72 -3.37
CA ASP A 108 13.16 -14.35 -2.90
C ASP A 108 12.24 -14.38 -1.68
N ASP A 109 12.50 -13.45 -0.77
CA ASP A 109 11.62 -13.13 0.35
C ASP A 109 11.08 -11.71 0.19
N VAL A 110 9.91 -11.47 0.78
CA VAL A 110 9.32 -10.13 0.85
C VAL A 110 9.10 -9.75 2.31
N GLU A 111 9.13 -8.47 2.59
CA GLU A 111 8.79 -7.95 3.92
C GLU A 111 7.60 -6.99 3.84
N GLN A 112 6.75 -7.05 4.83
CA GLN A 112 5.75 -6.01 5.07
C GLN A 112 6.46 -4.69 5.38
N VAL A 113 6.15 -3.65 4.64
CA VAL A 113 6.71 -2.31 4.88
C VAL A 113 5.70 -1.35 5.47
N LEU A 114 4.41 -1.64 5.26
CA LEU A 114 3.31 -0.91 5.86
C LEU A 114 2.04 -1.76 5.81
N VAL A 115 1.24 -1.72 6.86
CA VAL A 115 -0.09 -2.32 6.93
C VAL A 115 -1.07 -1.31 7.52
N THR A 116 -2.27 -1.23 6.94
CA THR A 116 -3.39 -0.49 7.51
C THR A 116 -4.44 -1.45 8.06
N TYR A 117 -5.18 -1.03 9.05
CA TYR A 117 -6.28 -1.78 9.68
C TYR A 117 -7.28 -0.80 10.30
N ASP A 118 -8.40 -1.33 10.76
CA ASP A 118 -9.40 -0.52 11.47
C ASP A 118 -8.76 0.18 12.69
N GLY A 119 -8.79 1.51 12.69
CA GLY A 119 -8.23 2.35 13.75
C GLY A 119 -6.74 2.70 13.61
N GLY A 120 -6.03 2.35 12.51
CA GLY A 120 -4.66 2.78 12.37
C GLY A 120 -3.81 2.07 11.32
N TYR A 121 -2.50 2.13 11.52
CA TYR A 121 -1.51 1.49 10.66
C TYR A 121 -0.28 1.06 11.46
N SER A 122 0.57 0.25 10.85
CA SER A 122 1.87 -0.13 11.39
C SER A 122 2.93 -0.17 10.29
N THR A 123 4.14 0.19 10.63
CA THR A 123 5.35 0.05 9.80
C THR A 123 6.24 -1.09 10.29
N GLU A 124 5.72 -1.97 11.15
CA GLU A 124 6.42 -3.15 11.64
C GLU A 124 6.80 -4.07 10.45
N ARG A 125 8.05 -4.51 10.45
CA ARG A 125 8.59 -5.37 9.40
C ARG A 125 8.32 -6.84 9.73
N LEU A 126 7.59 -7.50 8.85
CA LEU A 126 7.32 -8.93 8.92
C LEU A 126 7.75 -9.59 7.62
N GLY A 127 8.60 -10.60 7.71
CA GLY A 127 9.11 -11.34 6.55
C GLY A 127 8.16 -12.45 6.10
N TYR A 128 8.08 -12.66 4.79
CA TYR A 128 7.33 -13.75 4.17
C TYR A 128 8.16 -14.39 3.07
N SER A 129 8.17 -15.71 3.02
CA SER A 129 8.75 -16.45 1.91
C SER A 129 7.78 -16.57 0.73
N VAL A 130 8.32 -16.81 -0.45
CA VAL A 130 7.55 -16.92 -1.71
C VAL A 130 7.75 -18.32 -2.34
N PRO A 131 7.33 -19.41 -1.67
CA PRO A 131 7.56 -20.76 -2.14
C PRO A 131 6.89 -20.99 -3.52
N GLY A 132 7.70 -21.48 -4.47
CA GLY A 132 7.23 -21.73 -5.84
C GLY A 132 6.78 -20.46 -6.59
N GLY A 133 7.15 -19.28 -6.10
CA GLY A 133 6.71 -18.01 -6.69
C GLY A 133 5.32 -17.54 -6.22
N TYR A 134 4.75 -18.18 -5.20
CA TYR A 134 3.45 -17.82 -4.64
C TYR A 134 3.60 -17.29 -3.21
N LEU A 135 2.83 -16.26 -2.89
CA LEU A 135 2.75 -15.67 -1.56
C LEU A 135 1.37 -15.93 -0.97
N ASP A 136 1.34 -16.61 0.18
CA ASP A 136 0.11 -16.89 0.92
C ASP A 136 -0.03 -15.87 2.07
N LEU A 137 -1.06 -15.03 2.01
CA LEU A 137 -1.23 -13.91 2.93
C LEU A 137 -2.61 -13.91 3.58
N GLY A 138 -2.63 -13.80 4.91
CA GLY A 138 -3.83 -13.49 5.69
C GLY A 138 -4.04 -11.98 5.81
N LEU A 139 -5.27 -11.54 5.58
CA LEU A 139 -5.67 -10.14 5.61
C LEU A 139 -6.78 -9.93 6.63
N ARG A 140 -6.67 -8.90 7.44
CA ARG A 140 -7.78 -8.43 8.27
C ARG A 140 -8.87 -7.82 7.39
N ARG A 141 -10.09 -7.71 7.93
CA ARG A 141 -11.12 -6.88 7.32
C ARG A 141 -10.64 -5.44 7.15
N THR A 142 -11.10 -4.77 6.14
CA THR A 142 -10.84 -3.35 5.86
C THR A 142 -9.36 -2.99 6.07
N SER A 143 -8.48 -3.68 5.35
CA SER A 143 -7.03 -3.55 5.51
C SER A 143 -6.30 -3.49 4.18
N ALA A 144 -5.11 -2.90 4.21
CA ALA A 144 -4.18 -2.94 3.10
C ALA A 144 -2.78 -3.29 3.60
N VAL A 145 -2.05 -4.07 2.81
CA VAL A 145 -0.68 -4.47 3.11
C VAL A 145 0.21 -4.10 1.93
N ILE A 146 1.34 -3.48 2.22
CA ILE A 146 2.41 -3.21 1.26
C ILE A 146 3.59 -4.10 1.62
N LEU A 147 3.97 -4.96 0.69
CA LEU A 147 5.09 -5.87 0.79
C LEU A 147 6.17 -5.46 -0.22
N ARG A 148 7.43 -5.56 0.17
CA ARG A 148 8.55 -5.25 -0.71
C ARG A 148 9.56 -6.39 -0.70
N LYS A 149 10.19 -6.66 -1.85
CA LYS A 149 11.28 -7.63 -1.96
C LYS A 149 12.42 -7.25 -1.01
N ILE A 150 12.92 -8.24 -0.25
CA ILE A 150 14.12 -8.08 0.57
C ILE A 150 15.34 -8.10 -0.34
N GLN A 151 16.19 -7.10 -0.20
CA GLN A 151 17.48 -7.03 -0.88
C GLN A 151 18.56 -7.52 0.10
N TYR A 152 19.25 -8.57 -0.28
CA TYR A 152 20.36 -9.17 0.48
C TYR A 152 21.70 -8.59 0.03
#